data_c0e53277ffa84afe40a70e54fc08f504
#
_entry.id   c0e53277ffa84afe40a70e54fc08f504
#
_cell.length_a   1.000
_cell.length_b   1.000
_cell.length_c   1.000
_cell.angle_alpha   90.00
_cell.angle_beta   90.00
_cell.angle_gamma   90.00
#
_symmetry.space_group_name_H-M   'P 1'
#
loop_
_entity.id
_entity.type
_entity.pdbx_description
1 polymer ?
#
loop_
_entity_poly.entity_id
_entity_poly.type
_entity_poly.pdbx_seq_one_letter_code
_entity_poly.pdbx_strand_id
1 'polypeptide(L)'
;MLGPPVWYRVRDLEAGRRFYRETLGFEETAVDFGERWSQLRRGEMEIGLVEGDPEPEGAVAHVDVEDVKAEAERLRAAGVQVGVVVEIPHGDMRLLDVYDPDGNRIQLAQEL
;
A
#
# COMPACT_ATOMS: atom_id res chain seq x y z
N MET A 1 -5.39 12.10 19.58
CA MET A 1 -5.34 11.91 18.12
C MET A 1 -5.12 10.42 17.81
N LEU A 2 -5.92 9.90 16.90
CA LEU A 2 -5.74 8.52 16.46
C LEU A 2 -4.70 8.49 15.35
N GLY A 3 -3.80 7.52 15.39
CA GLY A 3 -2.85 7.28 14.32
C GLY A 3 -3.52 6.61 13.12
N PRO A 4 -2.75 6.30 12.06
CA PRO A 4 -3.26 5.57 10.91
C PRO A 4 -3.92 4.25 11.31
N PRO A 5 -4.98 3.83 10.60
CA PRO A 5 -5.67 2.57 10.90
C PRO A 5 -4.83 1.33 10.59
N VAL A 6 -3.86 1.44 9.71
CA VAL A 6 -2.99 0.33 9.31
C VAL A 6 -1.53 0.75 9.46
N TRP A 7 -0.75 -0.07 10.17
CA TRP A 7 0.69 0.09 10.29
C TRP A 7 1.39 -1.11 9.69
N TYR A 8 2.31 -0.84 8.76
CA TYR A 8 3.16 -1.88 8.18
C TYR A 8 4.55 -1.83 8.80
N ARG A 9 5.12 -3.00 9.08
CA ARG A 9 6.53 -3.08 9.45
C ARG A 9 7.36 -3.29 8.20
N VAL A 10 8.42 -2.50 8.08
CA VAL A 10 9.37 -2.57 6.97
C VAL A 10 10.78 -2.72 7.52
N ARG A 11 11.60 -3.52 6.87
CA ARG A 11 12.97 -3.76 7.36
C ARG A 11 13.86 -2.54 7.23
N ASP A 12 13.63 -1.72 6.22
CA ASP A 12 14.38 -0.50 5.92
C ASP A 12 13.41 0.63 5.68
N LEU A 13 13.35 1.59 6.61
CA LEU A 13 12.37 2.68 6.52
C LEU A 13 12.55 3.51 5.24
N GLU A 14 13.79 3.82 4.84
CA GLU A 14 14.04 4.62 3.63
C GLU A 14 13.55 3.91 2.38
N ALA A 15 13.81 2.62 2.27
CA ALA A 15 13.32 1.82 1.15
C ALA A 15 11.80 1.73 1.14
N GLY A 16 11.18 1.56 2.31
CA GLY A 16 9.72 1.55 2.46
C GLY A 16 9.10 2.88 2.04
N ARG A 17 9.61 3.98 2.55
CA ARG A 17 9.14 5.33 2.19
C ARG A 17 9.22 5.56 0.68
N ARG A 18 10.33 5.18 0.08
CA ARG A 18 10.52 5.32 -1.37
C ARG A 18 9.49 4.52 -2.15
N PHE A 19 9.27 3.27 -1.77
CA PHE A 19 8.30 2.41 -2.46
C PHE A 19 6.89 3.00 -2.38
N TYR A 20 6.43 3.36 -1.20
CA TYR A 20 5.06 3.88 -1.04
C TYR A 20 4.89 5.24 -1.70
N ARG A 21 5.90 6.11 -1.67
CA ARG A 21 5.82 7.43 -2.29
C ARG A 21 5.98 7.38 -3.81
N GLU A 22 7.02 6.72 -4.30
CA GLU A 22 7.38 6.76 -5.72
C GLU A 22 6.65 5.71 -6.54
N THR A 23 6.43 4.53 -5.99
CA THR A 23 5.81 3.42 -6.71
C THR A 23 4.30 3.36 -6.52
N LEU A 24 3.82 3.54 -5.29
CA LEU A 24 2.39 3.49 -4.99
C LEU A 24 1.69 4.85 -4.93
N GLY A 25 2.42 5.94 -5.07
CA GLY A 25 1.82 7.27 -5.17
C GLY A 25 1.25 7.82 -3.87
N PHE A 26 1.76 7.37 -2.71
CA PHE A 26 1.37 7.93 -1.44
C PHE A 26 2.09 9.26 -1.19
N GLU A 27 1.41 10.15 -0.50
CA GLU A 27 1.98 11.40 0.00
C GLU A 27 2.40 11.21 1.46
N GLU A 28 3.65 11.53 1.78
CA GLU A 28 4.13 11.46 3.16
C GLU A 28 3.65 12.68 3.94
N THR A 29 2.94 12.43 5.04
CA THR A 29 2.37 13.49 5.87
C THR A 29 3.16 13.76 7.13
N ALA A 30 3.95 12.80 7.59
CA ALA A 30 4.84 12.95 8.73
C ALA A 30 5.93 11.89 8.70
N VAL A 31 7.09 12.21 9.25
CA VAL A 31 8.19 11.25 9.39
C VAL A 31 8.99 11.58 10.63
N ASP A 32 9.41 10.54 11.35
CA ASP A 32 10.28 10.67 12.51
C ASP A 32 11.45 9.70 12.34
N PHE A 33 12.60 10.25 11.98
CA PHE A 33 13.81 9.44 11.76
C PHE A 33 14.41 8.93 13.07
N GLY A 34 14.14 9.58 14.18
CA GLY A 34 14.60 9.10 15.49
C GLY A 34 13.85 7.86 15.94
N GLU A 35 12.54 7.88 15.83
CA GLU A 35 11.68 6.77 16.20
C GLU A 35 11.44 5.78 15.06
N ARG A 36 11.97 6.07 13.88
CA ARG A 36 11.93 5.21 12.69
C ARG A 36 10.52 4.86 12.23
N TRP A 37 9.70 5.90 12.01
CA TRP A 37 8.36 5.72 11.43
C TRP A 37 8.03 6.84 10.45
N SER A 38 7.03 6.56 9.61
CA SER A 38 6.49 7.51 8.62
C SER A 38 4.98 7.32 8.53
N GLN A 39 4.27 8.41 8.25
CA GLN A 39 2.84 8.37 7.93
C GLN A 39 2.63 8.86 6.52
N LEU A 40 1.79 8.16 5.78
CA LEU A 40 1.55 8.44 4.36
C LEU A 40 0.06 8.31 4.07
N ARG A 41 -0.38 8.98 3.02
CA ARG A 41 -1.78 8.98 2.60
C ARG A 41 -1.89 8.87 1.09
N ARG A 42 -2.86 8.10 0.62
CA ARG A 42 -3.30 8.11 -0.76
C ARG A 42 -4.82 8.13 -0.77
N GLY A 43 -5.43 9.19 -1.35
CA GLY A 43 -6.86 9.40 -1.23
C GLY A 43 -7.27 9.58 0.24
N GLU A 44 -8.21 8.80 0.68
CA GLU A 44 -8.68 8.83 2.07
C GLU A 44 -7.97 7.83 2.97
N MET A 45 -7.13 6.96 2.39
CA MET A 45 -6.43 5.93 3.16
C MET A 45 -5.12 6.44 3.72
N GLU A 46 -5.00 6.39 5.04
CA GLU A 46 -3.76 6.68 5.75
C GLU A 46 -3.12 5.39 6.22
N ILE A 47 -1.81 5.29 6.05
CA ILE A 47 -1.01 4.18 6.56
C ILE A 47 0.17 4.72 7.36
N GLY A 48 0.70 3.88 8.23
CA GLY A 48 1.96 4.13 8.88
C GLY A 48 2.97 3.06 8.48
N LEU A 49 4.23 3.46 8.42
CA LEU A 49 5.35 2.54 8.30
C LEU A 49 6.17 2.67 9.57
N VAL A 50 6.59 1.55 10.11
CA VAL A 50 7.53 1.51 11.23
C VAL A 50 8.60 0.47 10.94
N GLU A 51 9.85 0.83 11.24
CA GLU A 51 10.96 -0.07 10.98
C GLU A 51 10.92 -1.26 11.94
N GLY A 52 10.99 -2.47 11.39
CA GLY A 52 10.94 -3.71 12.16
C GLY A 52 10.71 -4.91 11.26
N ASP A 53 10.61 -6.09 11.86
CA ASP A 53 10.35 -7.31 11.11
C ASP A 53 8.90 -7.36 10.65
N PRO A 54 8.65 -7.60 9.35
CA PRO A 54 7.30 -7.64 8.80
C PRO A 54 6.43 -8.71 9.44
N GLU A 55 5.13 -8.42 9.55
CA GLU A 55 4.13 -9.39 10.02
C GLU A 55 3.39 -9.96 8.82
N PRO A 56 3.50 -11.28 8.55
CA PRO A 56 2.92 -11.87 7.34
C PRO A 56 1.40 -11.74 7.21
N GLU A 57 0.69 -11.67 8.33
CA GLU A 57 -0.76 -11.65 8.38
C GLU A 57 -1.30 -10.39 9.09
N GLY A 58 -0.64 -9.26 8.86
CA GLY A 58 -1.09 -8.00 9.42
C GLY A 58 -2.32 -7.46 8.72
N ALA A 59 -2.79 -6.31 9.21
CA ALA A 59 -3.91 -5.59 8.58
C ALA A 59 -3.56 -5.20 7.14
N VAL A 60 -4.59 -5.06 6.30
CA VAL A 60 -4.45 -4.71 4.89
C VAL A 60 -5.10 -3.37 4.64
N ALA A 61 -4.34 -2.43 4.08
CA ALA A 61 -4.90 -1.15 3.67
C ALA A 61 -5.66 -1.29 2.36
N HIS A 62 -6.83 -0.68 2.28
CA HIS A 62 -7.61 -0.57 1.06
C HIS A 62 -7.43 0.83 0.48
N VAL A 63 -7.05 0.91 -0.79
CA VAL A 63 -6.87 2.17 -1.49
C VAL A 63 -7.81 2.21 -2.68
N ASP A 64 -8.67 3.22 -2.72
CA ASP A 64 -9.57 3.42 -3.86
C ASP A 64 -8.78 3.98 -5.03
N VAL A 65 -8.94 3.38 -6.21
CA VAL A 65 -8.30 3.81 -7.45
C VAL A 65 -9.33 3.86 -8.57
N GLU A 66 -9.03 4.63 -9.61
CA GLU A 66 -9.95 4.79 -10.74
C GLU A 66 -9.87 3.64 -11.73
N ASP A 67 -8.71 3.00 -11.89
CA ASP A 67 -8.49 1.95 -12.89
C ASP A 67 -7.49 0.92 -12.37
N VAL A 68 -8.01 -0.15 -11.80
CA VAL A 68 -7.21 -1.24 -11.22
C VAL A 68 -6.37 -1.95 -12.30
N LYS A 69 -6.90 -2.11 -13.51
CA LYS A 69 -6.16 -2.80 -14.59
C LYS A 69 -4.95 -1.98 -15.03
N ALA A 70 -5.09 -0.67 -15.16
CA ALA A 70 -3.98 0.22 -15.49
C ALA A 70 -2.93 0.21 -14.37
N GLU A 71 -3.35 0.22 -13.12
CA GLU A 71 -2.45 0.12 -11.97
C GLU A 71 -1.66 -1.21 -12.01
N ALA A 72 -2.35 -2.32 -12.31
CA ALA A 72 -1.70 -3.62 -12.41
C ALA A 72 -0.63 -3.64 -13.49
N GLU A 73 -0.92 -3.10 -14.68
CA GLU A 73 0.05 -3.04 -15.78
C GLU A 73 1.26 -2.20 -15.41
N ARG A 74 1.03 -1.02 -14.83
CA ARG A 74 2.09 -0.11 -14.43
C ARG A 74 2.99 -0.74 -13.36
N LEU A 75 2.38 -1.37 -12.36
CA LEU A 75 3.13 -1.97 -11.25
C LEU A 75 3.92 -3.20 -11.71
N ARG A 76 3.34 -4.04 -12.56
CA ARG A 76 4.07 -5.19 -13.13
C ARG A 76 5.27 -4.73 -13.95
N ALA A 77 5.09 -3.69 -14.76
CA ALA A 77 6.19 -3.13 -15.55
C ALA A 77 7.30 -2.57 -14.66
N ALA A 78 6.96 -2.08 -13.48
CA ALA A 78 7.94 -1.60 -12.49
C ALA A 78 8.57 -2.72 -11.65
N GLY A 79 8.21 -3.98 -11.90
CA GLY A 79 8.76 -5.13 -11.17
C GLY A 79 8.10 -5.38 -9.81
N VAL A 80 6.95 -4.79 -9.55
CA VAL A 80 6.23 -4.98 -8.29
C VAL A 80 5.46 -6.29 -8.33
N GLN A 81 5.48 -7.03 -7.23
CA GLN A 81 4.68 -8.23 -7.09
C GLN A 81 3.21 -7.84 -6.92
N VAL A 82 2.36 -8.29 -7.83
CA VAL A 82 0.91 -8.08 -7.76
C VAL A 82 0.19 -9.40 -8.01
N GLY A 83 -1.01 -9.51 -7.46
CA GLY A 83 -1.90 -10.63 -7.74
C GLY A 83 -2.62 -10.44 -9.07
N VAL A 84 -3.66 -11.24 -9.29
CA VAL A 84 -4.55 -11.09 -10.43
C VAL A 84 -5.68 -10.12 -10.09
N VAL A 85 -6.21 -9.43 -11.09
CA VAL A 85 -7.39 -8.60 -10.91
C VAL A 85 -8.59 -9.51 -10.66
N VAL A 86 -9.29 -9.29 -9.55
CA VAL A 86 -10.46 -10.07 -9.15
C VAL A 86 -11.70 -9.19 -9.27
N GLU A 87 -12.72 -9.67 -9.97
CA GLU A 87 -14.02 -9.01 -10.02
C GLU A 87 -14.94 -9.63 -8.97
N ILE A 88 -15.53 -8.76 -8.13
CA ILE A 88 -16.51 -9.22 -7.16
C ILE A 88 -17.77 -9.64 -7.90
N PRO A 89 -18.40 -10.77 -7.52
CA PRO A 89 -19.66 -11.20 -8.12
C PRO A 89 -20.69 -10.07 -8.07
N HIS A 90 -21.42 -9.91 -9.15
CA HIS A 90 -22.40 -8.86 -9.40
C HIS A 90 -21.80 -7.57 -9.97
N GLY A 91 -20.48 -7.55 -10.27
CA GLY A 91 -19.87 -6.50 -11.06
C GLY A 91 -19.67 -5.15 -10.35
N ASP A 92 -19.68 -5.13 -9.03
CA ASP A 92 -19.61 -3.88 -8.29
C ASP A 92 -18.20 -3.35 -8.09
N MET A 93 -17.20 -4.21 -8.03
CA MET A 93 -15.82 -3.83 -7.71
C MET A 93 -14.80 -4.71 -8.42
N ARG A 94 -13.64 -4.12 -8.66
CA ARG A 94 -12.43 -4.85 -9.04
C ARG A 94 -11.38 -4.65 -7.96
N LEU A 95 -10.68 -5.71 -7.60
CA LEU A 95 -9.68 -5.70 -6.55
C LEU A 95 -8.34 -6.19 -7.08
N LEU A 96 -7.25 -5.66 -6.52
CA LEU A 96 -5.89 -6.08 -6.83
C LEU A 96 -5.05 -6.06 -5.57
N ASP A 97 -4.45 -7.20 -5.23
CA ASP A 97 -3.47 -7.26 -4.16
C ASP A 97 -2.11 -6.83 -4.70
N VAL A 98 -1.45 -5.95 -3.98
CA VAL A 98 -0.11 -5.45 -4.27
C VAL A 98 0.76 -5.73 -3.06
N TYR A 99 2.00 -6.15 -3.30
CA TYR A 99 2.93 -6.48 -2.21
C TYR A 99 4.12 -5.52 -2.24
N ASP A 100 4.45 -4.99 -1.06
CA ASP A 100 5.65 -4.18 -0.93
C ASP A 100 6.90 -5.07 -0.90
N PRO A 101 8.13 -4.50 -0.91
CA PRO A 101 9.34 -5.32 -0.91
C PRO A 101 9.50 -6.24 0.30
N ASP A 102 8.82 -5.96 1.39
CA ASP A 102 8.83 -6.78 2.60
C ASP A 102 7.71 -7.82 2.64
N GLY A 103 6.86 -7.86 1.61
CA GLY A 103 5.74 -8.79 1.52
C GLY A 103 4.47 -8.30 2.18
N ASN A 104 4.41 -7.07 2.64
CA ASN A 104 3.17 -6.49 3.16
C ASN A 104 2.16 -6.30 2.05
N ARG A 105 0.90 -6.63 2.32
CA ARG A 105 -0.17 -6.59 1.32
C ARG A 105 -0.97 -5.31 1.42
N ILE A 106 -1.18 -4.68 0.27
CA ILE A 106 -2.07 -3.54 0.08
C ILE A 106 -3.12 -3.98 -0.94
N GLN A 107 -4.35 -3.60 -0.77
CA GLN A 107 -5.40 -3.90 -1.74
C GLN A 107 -5.87 -2.63 -2.43
N LEU A 108 -5.78 -2.62 -3.76
CA LEU A 108 -6.35 -1.56 -4.59
C LEU A 108 -7.76 -1.95 -4.99
N ALA A 109 -8.69 -1.01 -4.95
CA ALA A 109 -10.09 -1.27 -5.22
C ALA A 109 -10.65 -0.22 -6.19
N GLN A 110 -11.39 -0.71 -7.19
CA GLN A 110 -12.09 0.15 -8.15
C GLN A 110 -13.57 -0.15 -8.06
N GLU A 111 -14.36 0.90 -7.84
CA GLU A 111 -15.81 0.84 -7.93
C GLU A 111 -16.23 0.93 -9.39
N LEU A 112 -17.11 0.04 -9.81
CA LEU A 112 -17.59 -0.03 -11.20
C LEU A 112 -18.94 0.64 -11.39
#